data_0e4428a7a2dbde35d4cc05aca4293ef6
#
_entry.id   0e4428a7a2dbde35d4cc05aca4293ef6
#
_cell.length_a   1.000
_cell.length_b   1.000
_cell.length_c   1.000
_cell.angle_alpha   90.00
_cell.angle_beta   90.00
_cell.angle_gamma   90.00
#
_symmetry.space_group_name_H-M   'P 1'
#
loop_
_entity.id
_entity.type
_entity.pdbx_description
1 polymer ?
#
loop_
_entity_poly.entity_id
_entity_poly.type
_entity_poly.pdbx_seq_one_letter_code
_entity_poly.pdbx_strand_id
1 'polypeptide(L)'
;MGCGRLPHEREDRGDTTMTPEQRTPEQRTPEQSWPTHWPKVARDIADATADALAAVRAANRDGLLVAVEELRGLSFEQVSSVHAAIVRELLEDTHPDGLSSEDVQDALTACAKSTIVWLPDLDVQALAAVYTGALGISDLEDDSFRIGHGAYLRSAVLVIGSLSTGVKKAQSAYVIRAIDEIARAQTIEMP
;
A
#
# COMPACT_ATOMS: atom_id res chain seq x y z
N MET A 1 58.70 -14.59 29.91
CA MET A 1 57.67 -15.53 29.43
C MET A 1 56.49 -14.66 29.04
N GLY A 2 56.33 -14.44 27.71
CA GLY A 2 55.45 -13.47 27.17
C GLY A 2 54.03 -14.01 26.98
N CYS A 3 53.05 -13.26 27.47
CA CYS A 3 51.65 -13.42 27.08
C CYS A 3 51.35 -12.50 25.90
N GLY A 4 51.19 -13.08 24.70
CA GLY A 4 50.74 -12.38 23.53
C GLY A 4 49.23 -12.13 23.61
N ARG A 5 48.85 -10.86 23.53
CA ARG A 5 47.48 -10.40 23.37
C ARG A 5 47.18 -10.33 21.86
N LEU A 6 46.23 -11.12 21.38
CA LEU A 6 45.71 -11.00 20.01
C LEU A 6 44.75 -9.80 19.92
N PRO A 7 44.78 -9.00 18.86
CA PRO A 7 43.82 -7.94 18.65
C PRO A 7 42.49 -8.51 18.15
N HIS A 8 41.39 -8.08 18.80
CA HIS A 8 40.01 -8.29 18.35
C HIS A 8 39.78 -7.42 17.12
N GLU A 9 39.72 -8.03 15.95
CA GLU A 9 39.14 -7.41 14.75
C GLU A 9 37.61 -7.24 14.98
N ARG A 10 37.19 -5.99 15.11
CA ARG A 10 35.78 -5.63 14.98
C ARG A 10 35.42 -5.71 13.52
N GLU A 11 34.65 -6.68 13.13
CA GLU A 11 33.90 -6.66 11.88
C GLU A 11 32.87 -5.55 11.99
N ASP A 12 33.17 -4.44 11.36
CA ASP A 12 32.25 -3.35 11.05
C ASP A 12 31.25 -3.87 10.01
N ARG A 13 30.11 -4.39 10.48
CA ARG A 13 28.95 -4.68 9.62
C ARG A 13 28.33 -3.35 9.28
N GLY A 14 28.80 -2.74 8.19
CA GLY A 14 28.14 -1.61 7.58
C GLY A 14 26.72 -1.96 7.20
N ASP A 15 25.81 -1.56 8.06
CA ASP A 15 24.37 -1.51 7.75
C ASP A 15 24.15 -0.42 6.70
N THR A 16 24.25 -0.83 5.43
CA THR A 16 23.98 0.06 4.29
C THR A 16 22.47 0.11 4.08
N THR A 17 21.79 0.90 4.92
CA THR A 17 20.40 1.31 4.67
C THR A 17 20.42 2.24 3.45
N MET A 18 20.19 1.68 2.26
CA MET A 18 20.08 2.47 1.03
C MET A 18 18.83 3.33 1.08
N THR A 19 19.02 4.63 0.96
CA THR A 19 17.96 5.63 0.81
C THR A 19 17.17 5.37 -0.50
N PRO A 20 15.84 5.62 -0.55
CA PRO A 20 14.98 5.37 -1.74
C PRO A 20 15.50 5.97 -3.04
N GLU A 21 16.17 7.12 -2.98
CA GLU A 21 16.77 7.80 -4.15
C GLU A 21 17.94 7.04 -4.80
N GLN A 22 18.49 6.01 -4.15
CA GLN A 22 19.65 5.25 -4.66
C GLN A 22 19.25 3.95 -5.37
N ARG A 23 17.94 3.64 -5.48
CA ARG A 23 17.50 2.48 -6.25
C ARG A 23 17.57 2.78 -7.74
N THR A 24 18.53 2.19 -8.41
CA THR A 24 18.60 2.23 -9.88
C THR A 24 17.45 1.41 -10.49
N PRO A 25 16.97 1.77 -11.70
CA PRO A 25 15.89 1.05 -12.40
C PRO A 25 16.14 -0.45 -12.59
N GLU A 26 17.39 -0.87 -12.55
CA GLU A 26 17.82 -2.28 -12.72
C GLU A 26 17.54 -3.17 -11.49
N GLN A 27 17.19 -2.59 -10.33
CA GLN A 27 16.89 -3.35 -9.10
C GLN A 27 15.41 -3.71 -8.93
N ARG A 28 14.55 -3.32 -9.90
CA ARG A 28 13.15 -3.70 -9.91
C ARG A 28 13.00 -5.12 -10.46
N THR A 29 12.23 -5.94 -9.75
CA THR A 29 11.79 -7.22 -10.30
C THR A 29 11.01 -6.99 -11.60
N PRO A 30 11.10 -7.89 -12.61
CA PRO A 30 10.40 -7.74 -13.90
C PRO A 30 8.87 -7.48 -13.76
N GLU A 31 8.27 -7.86 -12.62
CA GLU A 31 6.85 -7.65 -12.33
C GLU A 31 6.50 -6.19 -11.96
N GLN A 32 7.48 -5.33 -11.70
CA GLN A 32 7.28 -3.93 -11.30
C GLN A 32 7.60 -2.93 -12.43
N SER A 33 7.53 -3.35 -13.69
CA SER A 33 7.70 -2.44 -14.83
C SER A 33 6.38 -1.73 -15.14
N TRP A 34 6.29 -0.45 -14.75
CA TRP A 34 5.13 0.38 -15.03
C TRP A 34 5.12 0.88 -16.48
N PRO A 35 3.94 1.21 -17.04
CA PRO A 35 3.84 1.74 -18.40
C PRO A 35 4.68 3.00 -18.58
N THR A 36 5.52 3.02 -19.62
CA THR A 36 6.48 4.11 -19.87
C THR A 36 5.81 5.43 -20.24
N HIS A 37 4.56 5.39 -20.72
CA HIS A 37 3.78 6.57 -21.10
C HIS A 37 3.15 7.29 -19.89
N TRP A 38 3.18 6.69 -18.70
CA TRP A 38 2.62 7.31 -17.51
C TRP A 38 3.36 8.58 -17.09
N PRO A 39 2.64 9.60 -16.61
CA PRO A 39 3.27 10.76 -15.99
C PRO A 39 4.07 10.34 -14.75
N LYS A 40 5.04 11.17 -14.38
CA LYS A 40 5.91 10.89 -13.22
C LYS A 40 5.10 10.60 -11.95
N VAL A 41 4.08 11.43 -11.66
CA VAL A 41 3.23 11.28 -10.46
C VAL A 41 2.57 9.90 -10.40
N ALA A 42 2.05 9.40 -11.52
CA ALA A 42 1.42 8.07 -11.57
C ALA A 42 2.42 6.95 -11.26
N ARG A 43 3.64 7.07 -11.75
CA ARG A 43 4.72 6.13 -11.46
C ARG A 43 5.18 6.21 -10.00
N ASP A 44 5.30 7.42 -9.45
CA ASP A 44 5.65 7.63 -8.05
C ASP A 44 4.60 7.00 -7.11
N ILE A 45 3.30 7.14 -7.41
CA ILE A 45 2.21 6.50 -6.67
C ILE A 45 2.31 4.97 -6.78
N ALA A 46 2.54 4.46 -7.98
CA ALA A 46 2.66 3.01 -8.20
C ALA A 46 3.86 2.40 -7.47
N ASP A 47 5.02 3.08 -7.52
CA ASP A 47 6.24 2.65 -6.83
C ASP A 47 6.05 2.61 -5.31
N ALA A 48 5.58 3.70 -4.71
CA ALA A 48 5.34 3.79 -3.27
C ALA A 48 4.27 2.79 -2.80
N THR A 49 3.22 2.56 -3.61
CA THR A 49 2.20 1.54 -3.33
C THR A 49 2.81 0.13 -3.37
N ALA A 50 3.64 -0.18 -4.37
CA ALA A 50 4.27 -1.50 -4.49
C ALA A 50 5.25 -1.77 -3.33
N ASP A 51 6.04 -0.78 -2.92
CA ASP A 51 6.95 -0.90 -1.78
C ASP A 51 6.18 -1.12 -0.47
N ALA A 52 5.08 -0.39 -0.27
CA ALA A 52 4.20 -0.58 0.89
C ALA A 52 3.57 -1.99 0.90
N LEU A 53 3.08 -2.48 -0.24
CA LEU A 53 2.53 -3.83 -0.35
C LEU A 53 3.60 -4.92 -0.15
N ALA A 54 4.82 -4.69 -0.58
CA ALA A 54 5.94 -5.60 -0.30
C ALA A 54 6.24 -5.68 1.20
N ALA A 55 6.22 -4.54 1.90
CA ALA A 55 6.38 -4.49 3.36
C ALA A 55 5.23 -5.21 4.09
N VAL A 56 3.98 -5.05 3.64
CA VAL A 56 2.82 -5.78 4.21
C VAL A 56 2.98 -7.28 4.03
N ARG A 57 3.34 -7.76 2.84
CA ARG A 57 3.58 -9.19 2.58
C ARG A 57 4.67 -9.78 3.46
N ALA A 58 5.71 -9.00 3.74
CA ALA A 58 6.82 -9.40 4.60
C ALA A 58 6.52 -9.24 6.10
N ALA A 59 5.33 -8.74 6.48
CA ALA A 59 4.98 -8.31 7.83
C ALA A 59 6.07 -7.40 8.46
N ASN A 60 6.66 -6.54 7.63
CA ASN A 60 7.75 -5.63 7.97
C ASN A 60 7.18 -4.27 8.39
N ARG A 61 7.07 -4.05 9.71
CA ARG A 61 6.52 -2.80 10.27
C ARG A 61 7.33 -1.58 9.86
N ASP A 62 8.64 -1.64 9.97
CA ASP A 62 9.51 -0.48 9.71
C ASP A 62 9.48 -0.12 8.21
N GLY A 63 9.54 -1.13 7.34
CA GLY A 63 9.40 -0.94 5.89
C GLY A 63 8.04 -0.33 5.52
N LEU A 64 6.95 -0.76 6.19
CA LEU A 64 5.63 -0.18 5.98
C LEU A 64 5.58 1.30 6.39
N LEU A 65 6.17 1.65 7.54
CA LEU A 65 6.19 3.06 7.98
C LEU A 65 6.95 3.96 7.01
N VAL A 66 8.09 3.49 6.48
CA VAL A 66 8.86 4.23 5.47
C VAL A 66 8.03 4.42 4.19
N ALA A 67 7.43 3.37 3.66
CA ALA A 67 6.64 3.45 2.43
C ALA A 67 5.37 4.32 2.61
N VAL A 68 4.74 4.31 3.79
CA VAL A 68 3.61 5.22 4.09
C VAL A 68 4.06 6.69 4.14
N GLU A 69 5.25 6.99 4.64
CA GLU A 69 5.78 8.36 4.59
C GLU A 69 6.05 8.82 3.14
N GLU A 70 6.50 7.93 2.26
CA GLU A 70 6.62 8.23 0.82
C GLU A 70 5.25 8.54 0.20
N LEU A 71 4.24 7.71 0.47
CA LEU A 71 2.86 7.97 0.04
C LEU A 71 2.31 9.31 0.58
N ARG A 72 2.64 9.68 1.82
CA ARG A 72 2.25 10.98 2.41
C ARG A 72 2.92 12.18 1.75
N GLY A 73 4.06 11.99 1.13
CA GLY A 73 4.75 13.00 0.33
C GLY A 73 4.06 13.31 -1.00
N LEU A 74 3.11 12.48 -1.42
CA LEU A 74 2.32 12.64 -2.64
C LEU A 74 0.95 13.29 -2.35
N SER A 75 0.19 13.62 -3.40
CA SER A 75 -1.19 14.12 -3.23
C SER A 75 -2.08 13.07 -2.58
N PHE A 76 -2.60 13.36 -1.40
CA PHE A 76 -3.51 12.46 -0.68
C PHE A 76 -4.72 12.07 -1.53
N GLU A 77 -5.34 13.04 -2.20
CA GLU A 77 -6.49 12.81 -3.07
C GLU A 77 -6.19 11.81 -4.19
N GLN A 78 -5.05 11.98 -4.88
CA GLN A 78 -4.68 11.06 -5.95
C GLN A 78 -4.34 9.67 -5.44
N VAL A 79 -3.58 9.55 -4.35
CA VAL A 79 -3.22 8.26 -3.75
C VAL A 79 -4.46 7.55 -3.23
N SER A 80 -5.34 8.26 -2.49
CA SER A 80 -6.57 7.66 -1.94
C SER A 80 -7.53 7.22 -3.04
N SER A 81 -7.65 7.97 -4.14
CA SER A 81 -8.45 7.58 -5.31
C SER A 81 -7.92 6.29 -5.96
N VAL A 82 -6.59 6.19 -6.15
CA VAL A 82 -5.96 4.97 -6.69
C VAL A 82 -6.19 3.78 -5.76
N HIS A 83 -5.97 3.97 -4.46
CA HIS A 83 -6.18 2.90 -3.49
C HIS A 83 -7.66 2.47 -3.40
N ALA A 84 -8.59 3.42 -3.44
CA ALA A 84 -10.03 3.11 -3.44
C ALA A 84 -10.43 2.30 -4.68
N ALA A 85 -9.92 2.65 -5.86
CA ALA A 85 -10.16 1.90 -7.09
C ALA A 85 -9.60 0.47 -7.00
N ILE A 86 -8.39 0.29 -6.45
CA ILE A 86 -7.78 -1.04 -6.24
C ILE A 86 -8.63 -1.87 -5.27
N VAL A 87 -9.06 -1.29 -4.13
CA VAL A 87 -9.89 -2.00 -3.13
C VAL A 87 -11.22 -2.43 -3.74
N ARG A 88 -11.88 -1.54 -4.49
CA ARG A 88 -13.15 -1.84 -5.16
C ARG A 88 -13.00 -3.02 -6.11
N GLU A 89 -11.99 -3.00 -6.98
CA GLU A 89 -11.75 -4.06 -7.94
C GLU A 89 -11.40 -5.40 -7.26
N LEU A 90 -10.63 -5.38 -6.19
CA LEU A 90 -10.32 -6.57 -5.40
C LEU A 90 -11.58 -7.16 -4.75
N LEU A 91 -12.48 -6.32 -4.23
CA LEU A 91 -13.76 -6.76 -3.68
C LEU A 91 -14.66 -7.37 -4.75
N GLU A 92 -14.73 -6.77 -5.94
CA GLU A 92 -15.49 -7.29 -7.07
C GLU A 92 -14.93 -8.65 -7.55
N ASP A 93 -13.61 -8.78 -7.66
CA ASP A 93 -12.97 -10.04 -8.08
C ASP A 93 -13.14 -11.18 -7.05
N THR A 94 -13.26 -10.85 -5.77
CA THR A 94 -13.48 -11.84 -4.71
C THR A 94 -14.95 -12.19 -4.49
N HIS A 95 -15.87 -11.32 -4.94
CA HIS A 95 -17.33 -11.50 -4.77
C HIS A 95 -18.06 -11.31 -6.11
N PRO A 96 -17.88 -12.23 -7.08
CA PRO A 96 -18.44 -12.09 -8.42
C PRO A 96 -19.98 -12.15 -8.44
N ASP A 97 -20.60 -12.73 -7.41
CA ASP A 97 -22.06 -12.83 -7.27
C ASP A 97 -22.68 -11.61 -6.55
N GLY A 98 -21.85 -10.62 -6.22
CA GLY A 98 -22.23 -9.41 -5.50
C GLY A 98 -21.67 -9.36 -4.08
N LEU A 99 -21.51 -8.15 -3.57
CA LEU A 99 -20.91 -7.86 -2.26
C LEU A 99 -22.02 -7.56 -1.24
N SER A 100 -22.09 -8.34 -0.19
CA SER A 100 -22.99 -8.10 0.94
C SER A 100 -22.29 -7.33 2.07
N SER A 101 -23.07 -6.80 3.02
CA SER A 101 -22.51 -6.18 4.24
C SER A 101 -21.76 -7.19 5.11
N GLU A 102 -22.14 -8.46 5.09
CA GLU A 102 -21.46 -9.54 5.82
C GLU A 102 -20.08 -9.81 5.22
N ASP A 103 -19.97 -9.85 3.89
CA ASP A 103 -18.69 -10.03 3.19
C ASP A 103 -17.69 -8.90 3.55
N VAL A 104 -18.17 -7.65 3.63
CA VAL A 104 -17.35 -6.50 4.04
C VAL A 104 -16.88 -6.64 5.50
N GLN A 105 -17.77 -7.07 6.41
CA GLN A 105 -17.41 -7.29 7.81
C GLN A 105 -16.41 -8.42 7.98
N ASP A 106 -16.58 -9.50 7.22
CA ASP A 106 -15.65 -10.64 7.23
C ASP A 106 -14.28 -10.24 6.68
N ALA A 107 -14.22 -9.52 5.57
CA ALA A 107 -12.97 -9.00 5.01
C ALA A 107 -12.25 -8.05 5.97
N LEU A 108 -12.99 -7.12 6.61
CA LEU A 108 -12.45 -6.22 7.64
C LEU A 108 -11.89 -7.01 8.83
N THR A 109 -12.65 -8.00 9.32
CA THR A 109 -12.26 -8.83 10.44
C THR A 109 -11.03 -9.67 10.13
N ALA A 110 -10.95 -10.26 8.94
CA ALA A 110 -9.81 -11.04 8.48
C ALA A 110 -8.54 -10.17 8.37
N CYS A 111 -8.67 -8.97 7.77
CA CYS A 111 -7.59 -7.99 7.68
C CYS A 111 -7.09 -7.59 9.06
N ALA A 112 -7.99 -7.24 9.99
CA ALA A 112 -7.61 -6.84 11.34
C ALA A 112 -6.91 -7.98 12.10
N LYS A 113 -7.44 -9.20 12.05
CA LYS A 113 -6.85 -10.37 12.73
C LYS A 113 -5.45 -10.72 12.23
N SER A 114 -5.24 -10.68 10.91
CA SER A 114 -3.93 -10.99 10.32
C SER A 114 -2.89 -9.91 10.59
N THR A 115 -3.33 -8.65 10.67
CA THR A 115 -2.45 -7.50 10.82
C THR A 115 -2.02 -7.26 12.27
N ILE A 116 -2.92 -7.40 13.25
CA ILE A 116 -2.65 -7.06 14.66
C ILE A 116 -1.49 -7.87 15.26
N VAL A 117 -1.19 -9.02 14.69
CA VAL A 117 -0.10 -9.91 15.15
C VAL A 117 1.27 -9.25 14.99
N TRP A 118 1.48 -8.48 13.92
CA TRP A 118 2.75 -7.82 13.62
C TRP A 118 2.69 -6.29 13.68
N LEU A 119 1.47 -5.72 13.70
CA LEU A 119 1.20 -4.28 13.81
C LEU A 119 0.15 -4.04 14.93
N PRO A 120 0.55 -4.09 16.21
CA PRO A 120 -0.39 -4.01 17.33
C PRO A 120 -1.06 -2.64 17.50
N ASP A 121 -0.50 -1.58 16.91
CA ASP A 121 -1.06 -0.23 16.86
C ASP A 121 -1.99 0.00 15.65
N LEU A 122 -2.70 -1.05 15.24
CA LEU A 122 -3.65 -1.02 14.13
C LEU A 122 -4.85 -0.12 14.46
N ASP A 123 -5.17 0.80 13.54
CA ASP A 123 -6.36 1.64 13.61
C ASP A 123 -7.53 0.97 12.86
N VAL A 124 -8.41 0.32 13.62
CA VAL A 124 -9.57 -0.39 13.05
C VAL A 124 -10.59 0.58 12.44
N GLN A 125 -10.70 1.81 12.96
CA GLN A 125 -11.59 2.82 12.40
C GLN A 125 -11.09 3.26 11.02
N ALA A 126 -9.79 3.44 10.88
CA ALA A 126 -9.18 3.74 9.58
C ALA A 126 -9.34 2.59 8.57
N LEU A 127 -9.26 1.31 9.02
CA LEU A 127 -9.59 0.17 8.15
C LEU A 127 -11.04 0.24 7.65
N ALA A 128 -12.00 0.47 8.55
CA ALA A 128 -13.41 0.57 8.19
C ALA A 128 -13.66 1.71 7.20
N ALA A 129 -13.03 2.87 7.43
CA ALA A 129 -13.14 4.02 6.52
C ALA A 129 -12.61 3.74 5.11
N VAL A 130 -11.58 2.90 4.97
CA VAL A 130 -11.08 2.49 3.65
C VAL A 130 -12.13 1.67 2.90
N TYR A 131 -12.77 0.70 3.55
CA TYR A 131 -13.85 -0.09 2.91
C TYR A 131 -15.03 0.78 2.52
N THR A 132 -15.54 1.60 3.44
CA THR A 132 -16.70 2.46 3.17
C THR A 132 -16.39 3.53 2.11
N GLY A 133 -15.18 4.10 2.13
CA GLY A 133 -14.72 5.05 1.10
C GLY A 133 -14.60 4.41 -0.28
N ALA A 134 -14.03 3.20 -0.38
CA ALA A 134 -13.92 2.48 -1.65
C ALA A 134 -15.29 2.11 -2.24
N LEU A 135 -16.29 1.87 -1.41
CA LEU A 135 -17.68 1.57 -1.81
C LEU A 135 -18.52 2.83 -2.05
N GLY A 136 -17.97 4.03 -1.82
CA GLY A 136 -18.70 5.30 -1.97
C GLY A 136 -19.80 5.50 -0.92
N ILE A 137 -19.70 4.83 0.24
CA ILE A 137 -20.70 4.89 1.32
C ILE A 137 -20.43 6.06 2.27
N SER A 138 -19.16 6.50 2.38
CA SER A 138 -18.76 7.62 3.22
C SER A 138 -18.04 8.68 2.41
N ASP A 139 -18.36 9.94 2.72
CA ASP A 139 -17.61 11.09 2.22
C ASP A 139 -16.37 11.25 3.11
N LEU A 140 -15.17 11.16 2.54
CA LEU A 140 -13.92 11.34 3.28
C LEU A 140 -13.76 12.77 3.81
N GLU A 141 -14.57 13.71 3.30
CA GLU A 141 -14.64 15.10 3.73
C GLU A 141 -15.56 15.33 4.95
N ASP A 142 -16.33 14.31 5.35
CA ASP A 142 -17.19 14.42 6.55
C ASP A 142 -16.31 14.43 7.81
N ASP A 143 -16.29 15.57 8.49
CA ASP A 143 -15.53 15.87 9.72
C ASP A 143 -15.86 14.93 10.91
N SER A 144 -16.88 14.09 10.78
CA SER A 144 -17.29 13.13 11.82
C SER A 144 -16.27 12.01 12.07
N PHE A 145 -15.38 11.73 11.10
CA PHE A 145 -14.27 10.79 11.23
C PHE A 145 -12.93 11.49 10.94
N ARG A 146 -12.33 12.10 11.96
CA ARG A 146 -10.99 12.73 11.84
C ARG A 146 -9.88 11.68 11.75
N ILE A 147 -9.87 10.89 10.69
CA ILE A 147 -8.78 9.97 10.41
C ILE A 147 -7.65 10.76 9.75
N GLY A 148 -6.48 10.76 10.36
CA GLY A 148 -5.31 11.40 9.76
C GLY A 148 -4.90 10.70 8.45
N HIS A 149 -4.44 11.48 7.45
CA HIS A 149 -4.04 10.96 6.14
C HIS A 149 -3.09 9.77 6.23
N GLY A 150 -2.09 9.82 7.12
CA GLY A 150 -1.14 8.71 7.31
C GLY A 150 -1.80 7.42 7.82
N ALA A 151 -2.77 7.53 8.74
CA ALA A 151 -3.52 6.38 9.23
C ALA A 151 -4.41 5.78 8.13
N TYR A 152 -5.07 6.63 7.33
CA TYR A 152 -5.87 6.19 6.18
C TYR A 152 -5.01 5.47 5.13
N LEU A 153 -3.90 6.07 4.69
CA LEU A 153 -3.02 5.47 3.67
C LEU A 153 -2.41 4.15 4.16
N ARG A 154 -1.97 4.09 5.43
CA ARG A 154 -1.49 2.85 6.04
C ARG A 154 -2.56 1.77 6.00
N SER A 155 -3.79 2.10 6.39
CA SER A 155 -4.91 1.16 6.39
C SER A 155 -5.30 0.73 4.98
N ALA A 156 -5.27 1.62 3.99
CA ALA A 156 -5.55 1.29 2.60
C ALA A 156 -4.58 0.23 2.06
N VAL A 157 -3.28 0.38 2.32
CA VAL A 157 -2.27 -0.62 1.91
C VAL A 157 -2.47 -1.96 2.63
N LEU A 158 -2.84 -1.96 3.92
CA LEU A 158 -3.15 -3.18 4.67
C LEU A 158 -4.37 -3.91 4.09
N VAL A 159 -5.43 -3.18 3.75
CA VAL A 159 -6.64 -3.72 3.11
C VAL A 159 -6.30 -4.32 1.74
N ILE A 160 -5.58 -3.58 0.89
CA ILE A 160 -5.15 -4.07 -0.43
C ILE A 160 -4.31 -5.34 -0.27
N GLY A 161 -3.34 -5.35 0.65
CA GLY A 161 -2.50 -6.52 0.94
C GLY A 161 -3.32 -7.73 1.36
N SER A 162 -4.28 -7.54 2.26
CA SER A 162 -5.17 -8.60 2.76
C SER A 162 -6.06 -9.18 1.64
N LEU A 163 -6.77 -8.33 0.90
CA LEU A 163 -7.65 -8.75 -0.20
C LEU A 163 -6.88 -9.44 -1.32
N SER A 164 -5.64 -9.00 -1.58
CA SER A 164 -4.79 -9.60 -2.61
C SER A 164 -4.43 -11.06 -2.35
N THR A 165 -4.56 -11.55 -1.12
CA THR A 165 -4.32 -12.98 -0.82
C THR A 165 -5.39 -13.91 -1.39
N GLY A 166 -6.59 -13.39 -1.64
CA GLY A 166 -7.74 -14.14 -2.19
C GLY A 166 -7.77 -14.23 -3.73
N VAL A 167 -6.91 -13.49 -4.43
CA VAL A 167 -6.96 -13.38 -5.89
C VAL A 167 -5.74 -13.98 -6.57
N LYS A 168 -5.92 -14.44 -7.83
CA LYS A 168 -4.84 -15.05 -8.63
C LYS A 168 -4.04 -14.03 -9.44
N LYS A 169 -4.60 -12.84 -9.67
CA LYS A 169 -3.96 -11.78 -10.45
C LYS A 169 -2.81 -11.15 -9.66
N ALA A 170 -1.75 -10.72 -10.34
CA ALA A 170 -0.66 -9.99 -9.72
C ALA A 170 -1.15 -8.64 -9.19
N GLN A 171 -0.65 -8.21 -8.03
CA GLN A 171 -1.00 -6.90 -7.43
C GLN A 171 -0.71 -5.73 -8.38
N SER A 172 0.38 -5.80 -9.16
CA SER A 172 0.71 -4.81 -10.18
C SER A 172 -0.39 -4.60 -11.23
N ALA A 173 -1.15 -5.64 -11.57
CA ALA A 173 -2.24 -5.53 -12.53
C ALA A 173 -3.39 -4.65 -12.00
N TYR A 174 -3.69 -4.71 -10.71
CA TYR A 174 -4.69 -3.83 -10.08
C TYR A 174 -4.21 -2.37 -10.03
N VAL A 175 -2.94 -2.15 -9.69
CA VAL A 175 -2.34 -0.81 -9.69
C VAL A 175 -2.39 -0.20 -11.08
N ILE A 176 -2.04 -0.97 -12.13
CA ILE A 176 -2.06 -0.49 -13.51
C ILE A 176 -3.49 -0.10 -13.91
N ARG A 177 -4.47 -0.97 -13.64
CA ARG A 177 -5.86 -0.70 -14.03
C ARG A 177 -6.45 0.49 -13.31
N ALA A 178 -6.21 0.63 -12.01
CA ALA A 178 -6.69 1.74 -11.22
C ALA A 178 -6.16 3.09 -11.74
N ILE A 179 -4.87 3.17 -12.03
CA ILE A 179 -4.25 4.39 -12.57
C ILE A 179 -4.77 4.70 -13.97
N ASP A 180 -4.87 3.70 -14.85
CA ASP A 180 -5.37 3.89 -16.22
C ASP A 180 -6.86 4.29 -16.24
N GLU A 181 -7.66 3.80 -15.31
CA GLU A 181 -9.07 4.19 -15.16
C GLU A 181 -9.21 5.65 -14.73
N ILE A 182 -8.46 6.06 -13.72
CA ILE A 182 -8.46 7.45 -13.24
C ILE A 182 -7.97 8.40 -14.35
N ALA A 183 -6.91 8.05 -15.09
CA ALA A 183 -6.42 8.84 -16.20
C ALA A 183 -7.46 8.99 -17.30
N ARG A 184 -8.22 7.94 -17.61
CA ARG A 184 -9.32 7.99 -18.59
C ARG A 184 -10.47 8.87 -18.11
N ALA A 185 -10.88 8.77 -16.85
CA ALA A 185 -11.95 9.59 -16.29
C ALA A 185 -11.60 11.09 -16.39
N GLN A 186 -10.38 11.47 -16.04
CA GLN A 186 -9.90 12.86 -16.13
C GLN A 186 -9.87 13.39 -17.55
N THR A 187 -9.66 12.53 -18.56
CA THR A 187 -9.61 12.94 -19.98
C THR A 187 -11.01 13.19 -20.56
N ILE A 188 -12.04 12.53 -20.01
CA ILE A 188 -13.43 12.66 -20.47
C ILE A 188 -14.08 13.93 -19.90
N GLU A 189 -13.65 14.40 -18.74
CA GLU A 189 -14.20 15.59 -18.07
C GLU A 189 -13.67 16.93 -18.59
N MET A 190 -12.71 16.92 -19.51
CA MET A 190 -12.22 18.16 -20.18
C MET A 190 -12.96 18.35 -21.50
N PRO A 191 -13.89 19.33 -21.58
CA PRO A 191 -14.57 19.69 -22.82
C PRO A 191 -13.64 20.39 -23.84
#